data_be9353b632f09ea2b63565afc3fbeceb
#
_entry.id   be9353b632f09ea2b63565afc3fbeceb
#
_cell.length_a   1.000
_cell.length_b   1.000
_cell.length_c   1.000
_cell.angle_alpha   90.00
_cell.angle_beta   90.00
_cell.angle_gamma   90.00
#
_symmetry.space_group_name_H-M   'P 1'
#
loop_
_entity.id
_entity.type
_entity.pdbx_description
1 polymer ?
#
loop_
_entity_poly.entity_id
_entity_poly.type
_entity_poly.pdbx_seq_one_letter_code
_entity_poly.pdbx_strand_id
1 'polypeptide(L)'
;MSLLRATGRFLRLSLITSLVLLAFGATSRATIQYSVSLEHPEQHLFHVTMTIPDVKGEVTVQMAAWNALYQIRDFSSHVQQVEAAGPQGKAFLEKVDKQTWVIKATGTVTLRYMTYWDDVGPFATQLNGEHAFINPAMILLYVPERRVEDVTLSFPNPPEGWRAESATAVLMESMAGVRDFFFEAPSFDALADGPIELGKFQEFDLPSVKPRITVVVHGENWGKREVEEELKRICQYELKMMEDAPFEHYTFILHIGKGAGGGGMEHLYSTAIGVSSADYVAGVAAHEFFHLWNVKRIRPASLEPADFTKEQYTRALWFAEGVTSTYGAYTLVRCGLWSKDRFYEDLGEQITELEERPANRWQSAEQSSLDAWLEKYPLYNQPDFSVSYYTKGQVLGDFLDILIRDRTNNAKSLDDVLRVMNQQFAKKHKPYRDSLEVRLTAEKVSGGSFEEFFAKYVAGTEPFPYQEILALAGLQLRTVERRMAALGFIAVRDAYGSLVVRSVDAEGPAAQAGLRVGDAIIGWNGGESPRWLARWVIEQKPGDLLKLKIRREEKEMTLEFRLGETKETSYEVLEDAHANEKARRIREGLLRGETDR
;
A
#
# COMPACT_ATOMS: atom_id res chain seq x y z
N MET A 1 64.92 -37.66 28.67
CA MET A 1 63.89 -37.83 27.62
C MET A 1 62.61 -36.98 27.88
N SER A 2 62.74 -35.70 28.23
CA SER A 2 61.54 -34.83 28.53
C SER A 2 61.57 -33.42 27.91
N LEU A 3 62.48 -33.16 26.97
CA LEU A 3 62.62 -31.85 26.33
C LEU A 3 62.22 -31.79 24.82
N LEU A 4 61.84 -32.92 24.22
CA LEU A 4 61.47 -32.99 22.78
C LEU A 4 59.99 -33.10 22.53
N ARG A 5 59.11 -33.01 23.56
CA ARG A 5 57.61 -32.98 23.36
C ARG A 5 56.95 -31.61 23.48
N ALA A 6 57.68 -30.57 23.88
CA ALA A 6 57.14 -29.23 24.06
C ALA A 6 57.21 -28.38 22.78
N THR A 7 58.14 -28.64 21.87
CA THR A 7 58.31 -27.86 20.61
C THR A 7 57.32 -28.21 19.51
N GLY A 8 56.77 -29.46 19.54
CA GLY A 8 55.80 -29.88 18.50
C GLY A 8 54.38 -29.34 18.68
N ARG A 9 54.00 -28.88 19.88
CA ARG A 9 52.66 -28.28 20.14
C ARG A 9 52.57 -26.80 19.81
N PHE A 10 53.65 -26.07 19.97
CA PHE A 10 53.70 -24.65 19.62
C PHE A 10 53.73 -24.42 18.11
N LEU A 11 54.37 -25.27 17.31
CA LEU A 11 54.38 -25.17 15.85
C LEU A 11 53.01 -25.53 15.24
N ARG A 12 52.25 -26.46 15.84
CA ARG A 12 50.89 -26.81 15.34
C ARG A 12 49.84 -25.76 15.69
N LEU A 13 49.97 -25.07 16.82
CA LEU A 13 49.06 -23.97 17.17
C LEU A 13 49.30 -22.71 16.29
N SER A 14 50.57 -22.43 15.95
CA SER A 14 50.95 -21.31 15.10
C SER A 14 50.49 -21.52 13.63
N LEU A 15 50.50 -22.77 13.12
CA LEU A 15 50.02 -23.08 11.76
C LEU A 15 48.49 -23.05 11.67
N ILE A 16 47.77 -23.44 12.72
CA ILE A 16 46.30 -23.40 12.74
C ILE A 16 45.80 -21.94 12.85
N THR A 17 46.48 -21.11 13.65
CA THR A 17 46.14 -19.67 13.74
C THR A 17 46.46 -18.92 12.45
N SER A 18 47.53 -19.29 11.73
CA SER A 18 47.83 -18.71 10.40
C SER A 18 46.91 -19.22 9.28
N LEU A 19 46.39 -20.46 9.38
CA LEU A 19 45.40 -20.96 8.41
C LEU A 19 44.00 -20.42 8.64
N VAL A 20 43.62 -20.08 9.87
CA VAL A 20 42.34 -19.43 10.19
C VAL A 20 42.36 -17.96 9.75
N LEU A 21 43.51 -17.28 9.83
CA LEU A 21 43.69 -15.92 9.31
C LEU A 21 43.78 -15.86 7.78
N LEU A 22 44.10 -16.96 7.08
CA LEU A 22 44.12 -17.03 5.62
C LEU A 22 42.76 -17.48 5.03
N ALA A 23 41.83 -18.00 5.82
CA ALA A 23 40.48 -18.37 5.37
C ALA A 23 39.46 -17.21 5.44
N PHE A 24 39.80 -16.09 6.07
CA PHE A 24 39.01 -14.84 6.06
C PHE A 24 39.52 -13.78 5.08
N GLY A 25 40.33 -14.18 4.13
CA GLY A 25 40.63 -13.41 2.94
C GLY A 25 39.54 -13.56 1.88
N ALA A 26 38.26 -13.59 2.26
CA ALA A 26 37.19 -13.21 1.36
C ALA A 26 37.48 -11.74 0.97
N THR A 27 37.76 -11.50 -0.28
CA THR A 27 37.81 -10.14 -0.85
C THR A 27 36.53 -9.44 -0.43
N SER A 28 36.63 -8.62 0.63
CA SER A 28 35.56 -7.69 0.99
C SER A 28 35.34 -6.85 -0.26
N ARG A 29 34.30 -7.15 -1.00
CA ARG A 29 33.89 -6.35 -2.12
C ARG A 29 33.60 -4.96 -1.56
N ALA A 30 34.22 -3.96 -2.10
CA ALA A 30 34.04 -2.61 -1.60
C ALA A 30 32.58 -2.18 -1.84
N THR A 31 31.80 -2.15 -0.77
CA THR A 31 30.35 -1.98 -0.73
C THR A 31 29.99 -0.51 -0.67
N ILE A 32 28.90 -0.10 -1.33
CA ILE A 32 28.34 1.23 -1.16
C ILE A 32 27.81 1.35 0.28
N GLN A 33 28.22 2.42 0.96
CA GLN A 33 27.92 2.64 2.37
C GLN A 33 27.14 3.93 2.56
N TYR A 34 26.10 3.87 3.36
CA TYR A 34 25.33 5.02 3.79
C TYR A 34 25.51 5.24 5.29
N SER A 35 25.67 6.50 5.68
CA SER A 35 25.64 6.94 7.08
C SER A 35 24.66 8.10 7.19
N VAL A 36 23.66 7.97 8.04
CA VAL A 36 22.59 8.95 8.20
C VAL A 36 22.62 9.47 9.64
N SER A 37 22.98 10.73 9.83
CA SER A 37 22.91 11.39 11.13
C SER A 37 21.48 11.89 11.39
N LEU A 38 21.01 11.64 12.62
CA LEU A 38 19.74 12.10 13.17
C LEU A 38 19.97 13.21 14.20
N GLU A 39 21.09 13.92 14.10
CA GLU A 39 21.39 15.06 14.97
C GLU A 39 20.36 16.17 14.70
N HIS A 40 19.77 16.71 15.77
CA HIS A 40 18.68 17.70 15.69
C HIS A 40 17.41 17.21 14.97
N PRO A 41 16.78 16.11 15.42
CA PRO A 41 15.62 15.53 14.74
C PRO A 41 14.41 16.47 14.67
N GLU A 42 14.35 17.50 15.53
CA GLU A 42 13.34 18.56 15.51
C GLU A 42 13.44 19.48 14.28
N GLN A 43 14.53 19.40 13.51
CA GLN A 43 14.70 20.13 12.24
C GLN A 43 14.16 19.36 11.03
N HIS A 44 13.76 18.09 11.23
CA HIS A 44 13.24 17.20 10.17
C HIS A 44 14.26 16.95 9.03
N LEU A 45 15.57 17.10 9.30
CA LEU A 45 16.65 16.96 8.33
C LEU A 45 17.46 15.70 8.59
N PHE A 46 17.48 14.80 7.60
CA PHE A 46 18.40 13.68 7.53
C PHE A 46 19.70 14.15 6.87
N HIS A 47 20.82 14.02 7.57
CA HIS A 47 22.14 14.30 7.02
C HIS A 47 22.76 13.01 6.51
N VAL A 48 22.84 12.86 5.19
CA VAL A 48 23.27 11.62 4.54
C VAL A 48 24.71 11.76 4.02
N THR A 49 25.53 10.79 4.36
CA THR A 49 26.85 10.56 3.74
C THR A 49 26.82 9.23 2.99
N MET A 50 27.03 9.27 1.68
CA MET A 50 27.14 8.11 0.82
C MET A 50 28.58 7.93 0.39
N THR A 51 29.17 6.77 0.64
CA THR A 51 30.54 6.40 0.22
C THR A 51 30.47 5.38 -0.91
N ILE A 52 31.01 5.72 -2.06
CA ILE A 52 31.02 4.93 -3.28
C ILE A 52 32.46 4.53 -3.58
N PRO A 53 32.86 3.29 -3.33
CA PRO A 53 34.22 2.82 -3.64
C PRO A 53 34.40 2.52 -5.14
N ASP A 54 35.64 2.44 -5.58
CA ASP A 54 36.09 1.95 -6.89
C ASP A 54 35.51 2.69 -8.12
N VAL A 55 35.22 3.99 -7.98
CA VAL A 55 34.77 4.84 -9.09
C VAL A 55 35.89 4.98 -10.13
N LYS A 56 35.54 4.83 -11.42
CA LYS A 56 36.47 4.85 -12.56
C LYS A 56 36.20 6.06 -13.46
N GLY A 57 36.64 7.24 -13.02
CA GLY A 57 36.54 8.48 -13.78
C GLY A 57 35.20 9.21 -13.58
N GLU A 58 34.08 8.52 -13.59
CA GLU A 58 32.74 9.09 -13.45
C GLU A 58 31.80 8.12 -12.74
N VAL A 59 30.84 8.63 -11.99
CA VAL A 59 29.71 7.87 -11.44
C VAL A 59 28.44 8.72 -11.48
N THR A 60 27.32 8.07 -11.85
CA THR A 60 25.99 8.65 -11.82
C THR A 60 25.27 8.20 -10.55
N VAL A 61 24.62 9.15 -9.86
CA VAL A 61 23.72 8.85 -8.74
C VAL A 61 22.33 9.43 -9.01
N GLN A 62 21.29 8.73 -8.53
CA GLN A 62 19.91 9.13 -8.72
C GLN A 62 19.14 9.08 -7.41
N MET A 63 18.12 9.95 -7.28
CA MET A 63 17.06 9.83 -6.29
C MET A 63 15.84 9.17 -6.94
N ALA A 64 15.18 8.28 -6.22
CA ALA A 64 13.92 7.72 -6.68
C ALA A 64 12.86 8.82 -6.86
N ALA A 65 12.00 8.67 -7.86
CA ALA A 65 10.86 9.55 -8.09
C ALA A 65 9.57 9.02 -7.45
N TRP A 66 9.54 7.74 -7.10
CA TRP A 66 8.41 7.06 -6.47
C TRP A 66 8.87 5.81 -5.72
N ASN A 67 8.05 5.31 -4.80
CA ASN A 67 8.24 4.04 -4.09
C ASN A 67 6.93 3.27 -3.92
N ALA A 68 5.78 3.96 -4.00
CA ALA A 68 4.46 3.40 -3.75
C ALA A 68 3.36 4.25 -4.43
N LEU A 69 2.11 3.80 -4.33
CA LEU A 69 0.91 4.52 -4.75
C LEU A 69 0.80 4.80 -6.26
N TYR A 70 1.67 4.22 -7.09
CA TYR A 70 1.72 4.50 -8.54
C TYR A 70 1.63 6.01 -8.83
N GLN A 71 2.44 6.79 -8.10
CA GLN A 71 2.48 8.25 -8.19
C GLN A 71 3.93 8.74 -8.24
N ILE A 72 4.24 9.60 -9.21
CA ILE A 72 5.50 10.34 -9.22
C ILE A 72 5.44 11.41 -8.14
N ARG A 73 6.34 11.32 -7.18
CA ARG A 73 6.44 12.21 -6.01
C ARG A 73 7.71 13.05 -5.99
N ASP A 74 8.65 12.75 -6.90
CA ASP A 74 9.89 13.51 -7.11
C ASP A 74 10.66 13.79 -5.81
N PHE A 75 11.07 12.74 -5.08
CA PHE A 75 11.77 12.84 -3.79
C PHE A 75 13.02 13.69 -3.84
N SER A 76 13.59 13.89 -5.01
CA SER A 76 14.70 14.81 -5.25
C SER A 76 14.37 16.28 -4.92
N SER A 77 13.09 16.66 -4.81
CA SER A 77 12.67 18.01 -4.37
C SER A 77 13.01 18.29 -2.91
N HIS A 78 13.21 17.25 -2.10
CA HIS A 78 13.61 17.32 -0.70
C HIS A 78 15.12 17.37 -0.49
N VAL A 79 15.93 17.09 -1.55
CA VAL A 79 17.39 17.01 -1.47
C VAL A 79 18.02 18.40 -1.49
N GLN A 80 18.92 18.67 -0.54
CA GLN A 80 19.58 19.95 -0.33
C GLN A 80 21.09 19.78 -0.16
N GLN A 81 21.87 20.80 -0.51
CA GLN A 81 23.31 20.95 -0.24
C GLN A 81 24.15 19.73 -0.65
N VAL A 82 23.98 19.27 -1.91
CA VAL A 82 24.74 18.13 -2.42
C VAL A 82 26.19 18.51 -2.68
N GLU A 83 27.14 17.80 -2.05
CA GLU A 83 28.56 17.97 -2.21
C GLU A 83 29.25 16.64 -2.47
N ALA A 84 30.26 16.63 -3.34
CA ALA A 84 31.05 15.45 -3.65
C ALA A 84 32.54 15.69 -3.40
N ALA A 85 33.20 14.68 -2.84
CA ALA A 85 34.65 14.66 -2.65
C ALA A 85 35.22 13.31 -3.11
N GLY A 86 36.37 13.36 -3.77
CA GLY A 86 37.20 12.20 -4.12
C GLY A 86 38.51 12.21 -3.34
N PRO A 87 39.46 11.29 -3.60
CA PRO A 87 40.74 11.20 -2.93
C PRO A 87 41.60 12.49 -3.03
N GLN A 88 41.35 13.31 -4.05
CA GLN A 88 42.07 14.56 -4.28
C GLN A 88 41.36 15.80 -3.72
N GLY A 89 40.31 15.63 -2.94
CA GLY A 89 39.49 16.70 -2.39
C GLY A 89 38.17 16.87 -3.13
N LYS A 90 37.67 18.10 -3.25
CA LYS A 90 36.36 18.40 -3.88
C LYS A 90 36.30 17.85 -5.32
N ALA A 91 35.29 17.03 -5.61
CA ALA A 91 35.05 16.48 -6.94
C ALA A 91 34.13 17.39 -7.77
N PHE A 92 34.20 17.28 -9.08
CA PHE A 92 33.21 17.89 -9.96
C PHE A 92 31.86 17.19 -9.76
N LEU A 93 30.80 17.99 -9.59
CA LEU A 93 29.43 17.54 -9.38
C LEU A 93 28.50 18.38 -10.25
N GLU A 94 27.67 17.71 -11.05
CA GLU A 94 26.67 18.36 -11.90
C GLU A 94 25.31 17.68 -11.71
N LYS A 95 24.25 18.47 -11.49
CA LYS A 95 22.87 17.99 -11.53
C LYS A 95 22.37 18.08 -12.97
N VAL A 96 22.17 16.92 -13.64
CA VAL A 96 21.88 16.87 -15.07
C VAL A 96 20.38 16.84 -15.40
N ASP A 97 19.56 16.41 -14.44
CA ASP A 97 18.10 16.52 -14.49
C ASP A 97 17.52 16.66 -13.08
N LYS A 98 16.18 16.57 -12.93
CA LYS A 98 15.51 16.78 -11.64
C LYS A 98 15.98 15.83 -10.54
N GLN A 99 16.46 14.63 -10.87
CA GLN A 99 16.76 13.56 -9.91
C GLN A 99 18.13 12.89 -10.08
N THR A 100 18.96 13.36 -11.05
CA THR A 100 20.23 12.73 -11.42
C THR A 100 21.40 13.67 -11.26
N TRP A 101 22.48 13.19 -10.63
CA TRP A 101 23.77 13.89 -10.50
C TRP A 101 24.88 13.04 -11.08
N VAL A 102 25.83 13.72 -11.74
CA VAL A 102 27.06 13.14 -12.30
C VAL A 102 28.26 13.67 -11.53
N ILE A 103 29.13 12.77 -11.09
CA ILE A 103 30.32 13.07 -10.30
C ILE A 103 31.54 12.57 -11.06
N LYS A 104 32.52 13.45 -11.33
CA LYS A 104 33.79 13.08 -11.99
C LYS A 104 34.90 12.94 -10.96
N ALA A 105 35.29 11.70 -10.70
CA ALA A 105 36.37 11.34 -9.79
C ALA A 105 36.83 9.91 -10.04
N THR A 106 38.01 9.56 -9.53
CA THR A 106 38.55 8.19 -9.56
C THR A 106 38.91 7.75 -8.15
N GLY A 107 38.59 6.52 -7.78
CA GLY A 107 38.79 5.96 -6.44
C GLY A 107 37.53 6.05 -5.60
N THR A 108 37.66 6.19 -4.28
CA THR A 108 36.52 6.33 -3.39
C THR A 108 35.92 7.72 -3.44
N VAL A 109 34.63 7.81 -3.73
CA VAL A 109 33.87 9.06 -3.75
C VAL A 109 32.98 9.13 -2.50
N THR A 110 32.98 10.27 -1.83
CA THR A 110 32.07 10.58 -0.74
C THR A 110 31.11 11.67 -1.18
N LEU A 111 29.82 11.37 -1.12
CA LEU A 111 28.74 12.31 -1.39
C LEU A 111 28.08 12.68 -0.05
N ARG A 112 27.83 13.97 0.18
CA ARG A 112 27.10 14.48 1.35
C ARG A 112 25.94 15.31 0.88
N TYR A 113 24.79 15.14 1.53
CA TYR A 113 23.58 15.92 1.26
C TYR A 113 22.63 15.86 2.45
N MET A 114 21.61 16.70 2.43
CA MET A 114 20.52 16.66 3.39
C MET A 114 19.20 16.40 2.67
N THR A 115 18.25 15.79 3.37
CA THR A 115 16.86 15.65 2.89
C THR A 115 15.89 15.98 4.03
N TYR A 116 14.87 16.80 3.73
CA TYR A 116 13.87 17.26 4.69
C TYR A 116 12.60 16.39 4.60
N TRP A 117 12.15 15.86 5.75
CA TRP A 117 10.93 15.04 5.79
C TRP A 117 10.20 15.18 7.12
N ASP A 118 8.93 15.57 7.05
CA ASP A 118 7.97 15.59 8.16
C ASP A 118 6.57 15.17 7.67
N ASP A 119 6.53 14.22 6.75
CA ASP A 119 5.28 13.68 6.21
C ASP A 119 4.86 12.44 6.98
N VAL A 120 3.56 12.35 7.31
CA VAL A 120 2.98 11.24 8.08
C VAL A 120 2.35 10.17 7.16
N GLY A 121 2.34 8.94 7.63
CA GLY A 121 1.68 7.80 6.99
C GLY A 121 2.64 6.77 6.41
N PRO A 122 2.11 5.59 6.02
CA PRO A 122 2.93 4.44 5.61
C PRO A 122 3.72 4.69 4.33
N PHE A 123 3.25 5.59 3.47
CA PHE A 123 3.89 5.95 2.20
C PHE A 123 4.90 7.08 2.32
N ALA A 124 5.07 7.62 3.51
CA ALA A 124 5.85 8.82 3.78
C ALA A 124 7.16 8.51 4.52
N THR A 125 7.92 9.55 4.82
CA THR A 125 9.07 9.52 5.71
C THR A 125 8.94 10.68 6.67
N GLN A 126 9.20 10.44 7.94
CA GLN A 126 9.12 11.45 8.98
C GLN A 126 10.34 11.38 9.89
N LEU A 127 10.85 12.54 10.29
CA LEU A 127 11.82 12.71 11.36
C LEU A 127 11.33 13.80 12.30
N ASN A 128 11.20 13.48 13.59
CA ASN A 128 10.85 14.46 14.62
C ASN A 128 11.55 14.12 15.95
N GLY A 129 11.26 14.85 17.02
CA GLY A 129 11.86 14.61 18.33
C GLY A 129 11.47 13.30 19.02
N GLU A 130 10.50 12.56 18.50
CA GLU A 130 9.98 11.32 19.08
C GLU A 130 10.43 10.08 18.33
N HIS A 131 10.48 10.15 16.98
CA HIS A 131 10.85 9.03 16.12
C HIS A 131 11.35 9.47 14.73
N ALA A 132 11.90 8.49 14.00
CA ALA A 132 12.12 8.55 12.56
C ALA A 132 11.50 7.31 11.91
N PHE A 133 10.46 7.51 11.11
CA PHE A 133 9.96 6.50 10.19
C PHE A 133 10.56 6.75 8.81
N ILE A 134 11.26 5.77 8.28
CA ILE A 134 12.09 5.94 7.09
C ILE A 134 11.69 4.94 6.02
N ASN A 135 11.26 5.43 4.86
CA ASN A 135 11.26 4.70 3.61
C ASN A 135 12.59 5.00 2.90
N PRO A 136 13.57 4.06 2.85
CA PRO A 136 14.92 4.37 2.38
C PRO A 136 14.99 4.93 0.96
N ALA A 137 14.09 4.52 0.06
CA ALA A 137 13.97 5.08 -1.29
C ALA A 137 13.72 6.60 -1.30
N MET A 138 13.19 7.17 -0.20
CA MET A 138 12.86 8.60 -0.11
C MET A 138 14.03 9.46 0.36
N ILE A 139 15.03 8.85 1.01
CA ILE A 139 16.17 9.59 1.57
C ILE A 139 17.51 9.22 0.96
N LEU A 140 17.64 8.06 0.29
CA LEU A 140 18.92 7.56 -0.21
C LEU A 140 19.05 7.73 -1.72
N LEU A 141 20.13 8.40 -2.15
CA LEU A 141 20.60 8.36 -3.53
C LEU A 141 21.19 6.97 -3.82
N TYR A 142 21.07 6.49 -5.06
CA TYR A 142 21.62 5.20 -5.47
C TYR A 142 22.43 5.33 -6.76
N VAL A 143 23.31 4.36 -7.01
CA VAL A 143 24.07 4.22 -8.25
C VAL A 143 23.35 3.22 -9.15
N PRO A 144 22.72 3.63 -10.27
CA PRO A 144 21.90 2.75 -11.11
C PRO A 144 22.63 1.48 -11.58
N GLU A 145 23.89 1.60 -12.00
CA GLU A 145 24.69 0.48 -12.51
C GLU A 145 25.15 -0.50 -11.42
N ARG A 146 25.02 -0.09 -10.13
CA ARG A 146 25.47 -0.88 -8.96
C ARG A 146 24.33 -1.23 -8.02
N ARG A 147 23.11 -1.10 -8.49
CA ARG A 147 21.87 -1.25 -7.73
C ARG A 147 21.67 -2.65 -7.11
N VAL A 148 22.29 -3.67 -7.74
CA VAL A 148 22.23 -5.08 -7.31
C VAL A 148 23.40 -5.49 -6.39
N GLU A 149 24.29 -4.56 -6.01
CA GLU A 149 25.39 -4.83 -5.09
C GLU A 149 24.91 -4.69 -3.63
N ASP A 150 25.58 -5.43 -2.73
CA ASP A 150 25.36 -5.31 -1.29
C ASP A 150 25.56 -3.85 -0.84
N VAL A 151 24.74 -3.40 0.09
CA VAL A 151 24.80 -2.05 0.65
C VAL A 151 24.73 -2.09 2.17
N THR A 152 25.32 -1.09 2.82
CA THR A 152 25.21 -0.91 4.26
C THR A 152 24.62 0.45 4.60
N LEU A 153 23.84 0.50 5.67
CA LEU A 153 23.25 1.74 6.20
C LEU A 153 23.54 1.82 7.70
N SER A 154 24.05 2.95 8.16
CA SER A 154 24.29 3.21 9.57
C SER A 154 23.62 4.48 10.06
N PHE A 155 23.21 4.48 11.33
CA PHE A 155 22.72 5.63 12.06
C PHE A 155 23.63 5.84 13.27
N PRO A 156 24.70 6.66 13.14
CA PRO A 156 25.62 6.92 14.23
C PRO A 156 24.98 7.83 15.28
N ASN A 157 25.22 7.51 16.55
CA ASN A 157 24.79 8.30 17.71
C ASN A 157 23.30 8.72 17.67
N PRO A 158 22.36 7.79 17.53
CA PRO A 158 20.94 8.12 17.52
C PRO A 158 20.53 8.77 18.87
N PRO A 159 19.40 9.50 18.91
CA PRO A 159 18.90 10.11 20.13
C PRO A 159 18.78 9.11 21.30
N GLU A 160 18.98 9.60 22.52
CA GLU A 160 19.01 8.71 23.71
C GLU A 160 17.67 8.00 23.93
N GLY A 161 17.76 6.67 24.14
CA GLY A 161 16.60 5.82 24.38
C GLY A 161 15.84 5.38 23.14
N TRP A 162 16.29 5.79 21.95
CA TRP A 162 15.75 5.27 20.71
C TRP A 162 16.20 3.83 20.48
N ARG A 163 15.32 3.05 19.85
CA ARG A 163 15.54 1.69 19.35
C ARG A 163 15.34 1.69 17.85
N ALA A 164 15.72 0.63 17.18
CA ALA A 164 15.54 0.45 15.75
C ALA A 164 14.84 -0.87 15.46
N GLU A 165 13.96 -0.90 14.47
CA GLU A 165 13.33 -2.11 13.95
C GLU A 165 13.18 -2.02 12.42
N SER A 166 13.50 -3.12 11.75
CA SER A 166 13.25 -3.36 10.33
C SER A 166 13.35 -4.85 10.02
N ALA A 167 12.46 -5.39 9.21
CA ALA A 167 12.49 -6.81 8.83
C ALA A 167 13.40 -7.11 7.62
N THR A 168 13.74 -6.11 6.81
CA THR A 168 14.42 -6.32 5.51
C THR A 168 15.94 -6.28 5.61
N ALA A 169 16.47 -5.68 6.67
CA ALA A 169 17.90 -5.51 6.86
C ALA A 169 18.34 -6.12 8.20
N VAL A 170 19.54 -6.65 8.24
CA VAL A 170 20.10 -7.20 9.48
C VAL A 170 20.49 -6.05 10.39
N LEU A 171 19.86 -5.98 11.56
CA LEU A 171 20.24 -5.04 12.60
C LEU A 171 21.42 -5.60 13.39
N MET A 172 22.53 -4.88 13.44
CA MET A 172 23.64 -5.15 14.33
C MET A 172 23.82 -3.99 15.29
N GLU A 173 23.59 -4.23 16.59
CA GLU A 173 23.99 -3.25 17.61
C GLU A 173 25.50 -3.23 17.73
N SER A 174 26.09 -2.03 17.78
CA SER A 174 27.54 -1.87 17.89
C SER A 174 28.08 -2.46 19.20
N MET A 175 29.17 -3.25 19.09
CA MET A 175 29.97 -3.63 20.25
C MET A 175 30.83 -2.46 20.75
N ALA A 176 31.03 -2.38 22.07
CA ALA A 176 31.92 -1.44 22.75
C ALA A 176 31.37 -0.06 23.17
N GLY A 177 30.09 0.04 23.47
CA GLY A 177 29.55 1.27 24.12
C GLY A 177 29.30 2.43 23.18
N VAL A 178 29.44 2.25 21.87
CA VAL A 178 28.99 3.16 20.83
C VAL A 178 27.56 2.74 20.44
N ARG A 179 26.60 3.67 20.46
CA ARG A 179 25.20 3.41 20.11
C ARG A 179 25.00 3.70 18.64
N ASP A 180 25.34 2.75 17.77
CA ASP A 180 25.07 2.87 16.33
C ASP A 180 24.12 1.78 15.91
N PHE A 181 23.17 2.08 15.02
CA PHE A 181 22.37 1.07 14.34
C PHE A 181 22.96 0.77 12.97
N PHE A 182 23.12 -0.50 12.64
CA PHE A 182 23.67 -0.96 11.36
C PHE A 182 22.69 -1.89 10.67
N PHE A 183 22.54 -1.68 9.37
CA PHE A 183 21.71 -2.48 8.48
C PHE A 183 22.54 -2.91 7.28
N GLU A 184 22.40 -4.17 6.89
CA GLU A 184 22.98 -4.73 5.66
C GLU A 184 21.87 -5.27 4.78
N ALA A 185 21.93 -4.94 3.48
CA ALA A 185 20.99 -5.43 2.50
C ALA A 185 21.73 -5.94 1.25
N PRO A 186 21.23 -6.99 0.58
CA PRO A 186 21.89 -7.61 -0.57
C PRO A 186 21.82 -6.75 -1.84
N SER A 187 21.11 -5.63 -1.78
CA SER A 187 20.98 -4.68 -2.89
C SER A 187 20.37 -3.37 -2.41
N PHE A 188 20.48 -2.31 -3.21
CA PHE A 188 19.71 -1.08 -2.98
C PHE A 188 18.21 -1.36 -3.01
N ASP A 189 17.72 -2.21 -3.92
CA ASP A 189 16.30 -2.53 -4.04
C ASP A 189 15.75 -3.19 -2.78
N ALA A 190 16.51 -4.11 -2.18
CA ALA A 190 16.14 -4.74 -0.92
C ALA A 190 16.13 -3.73 0.24
N LEU A 191 17.09 -2.79 0.26
CA LEU A 191 17.11 -1.72 1.26
C LEU A 191 15.95 -0.76 1.06
N ALA A 192 15.66 -0.37 -0.18
CA ALA A 192 14.56 0.54 -0.55
C ALA A 192 13.17 -0.01 -0.21
N ASP A 193 13.01 -1.34 -0.22
CA ASP A 193 11.79 -2.06 0.16
C ASP A 193 11.72 -2.37 1.68
N GLY A 194 12.66 -1.88 2.48
CA GLY A 194 12.75 -2.13 3.91
C GLY A 194 12.50 -0.88 4.74
N PRO A 195 11.25 -0.56 5.12
CA PRO A 195 11.01 0.54 6.03
C PRO A 195 11.70 0.32 7.38
N ILE A 196 12.14 1.40 7.97
CA ILE A 196 12.86 1.41 9.24
C ILE A 196 12.13 2.32 10.22
N GLU A 197 11.82 1.79 11.39
CA GLU A 197 11.33 2.58 12.52
C GLU A 197 12.47 2.77 13.53
N LEU A 198 12.77 4.03 13.84
CA LEU A 198 13.72 4.43 14.88
C LEU A 198 12.97 5.29 15.90
N GLY A 199 13.05 4.99 17.19
CA GLY A 199 12.36 5.81 18.18
C GLY A 199 12.01 5.08 19.46
N LYS A 200 11.06 5.67 20.18
CA LYS A 200 10.45 5.08 21.37
C LYS A 200 9.12 4.48 20.97
N PHE A 201 9.07 3.19 20.76
CA PHE A 201 7.88 2.45 20.35
C PHE A 201 7.62 1.25 21.28
N GLN A 202 6.40 0.73 21.21
CA GLN A 202 6.07 -0.56 21.83
C GLN A 202 6.36 -1.67 20.82
N GLU A 203 6.84 -2.82 21.34
CA GLU A 203 7.21 -3.96 20.51
C GLU A 203 6.75 -5.25 21.18
N PHE A 204 6.27 -6.21 20.39
CA PHE A 204 5.96 -7.56 20.84
C PHE A 204 5.95 -8.53 19.65
N ASP A 205 6.23 -9.80 19.93
CA ASP A 205 6.07 -10.87 18.95
C ASP A 205 4.66 -11.44 19.00
N LEU A 206 4.09 -11.82 17.85
CA LEU A 206 2.80 -12.51 17.82
C LEU A 206 2.93 -13.93 18.40
N PRO A 207 2.21 -14.24 19.47
CA PRO A 207 2.34 -15.54 20.14
C PRO A 207 1.77 -16.65 19.26
N SER A 208 2.48 -17.79 19.22
CA SER A 208 2.05 -19.00 18.50
C SER A 208 1.89 -18.83 16.97
N VAL A 209 2.51 -17.81 16.39
CA VAL A 209 2.69 -17.66 14.95
C VAL A 209 4.12 -18.02 14.59
N LYS A 210 4.31 -18.76 13.52
CA LYS A 210 5.65 -19.14 13.00
C LYS A 210 5.62 -19.09 11.48
N PRO A 211 6.70 -18.55 10.85
CA PRO A 211 7.93 -17.97 11.46
C PRO A 211 7.64 -16.75 12.35
N ARG A 212 8.70 -16.17 12.94
CA ARG A 212 8.57 -15.02 13.86
C ARG A 212 7.91 -13.82 13.17
N ILE A 213 6.95 -13.21 13.84
CA ILE A 213 6.34 -11.95 13.41
C ILE A 213 6.42 -10.97 14.58
N THR A 214 7.11 -9.86 14.37
CA THR A 214 7.22 -8.75 15.31
C THR A 214 6.22 -7.65 14.96
N VAL A 215 5.64 -7.03 15.97
CA VAL A 215 4.76 -5.87 15.83
C VAL A 215 5.39 -4.70 16.56
N VAL A 216 5.62 -3.63 15.83
CA VAL A 216 6.08 -2.34 16.35
C VAL A 216 4.92 -1.37 16.33
N VAL A 217 4.66 -0.67 17.41
CA VAL A 217 3.54 0.26 17.51
C VAL A 217 4.03 1.62 18.01
N HIS A 218 3.81 2.64 17.19
CA HIS A 218 3.90 4.03 17.56
C HIS A 218 2.48 4.59 17.71
N GLY A 219 2.08 4.86 18.96
CA GLY A 219 0.73 5.32 19.29
C GLY A 219 0.38 5.12 20.76
N GLU A 220 -0.69 5.76 21.20
CA GLU A 220 -1.19 5.69 22.58
C GLU A 220 -2.60 5.10 22.64
N ASN A 221 -2.92 4.37 23.72
CA ASN A 221 -4.26 3.83 24.02
C ASN A 221 -4.88 2.99 22.89
N TRP A 222 -4.09 2.16 22.22
CA TRP A 222 -4.47 1.42 21.02
C TRP A 222 -5.00 -0.01 21.28
N GLY A 223 -5.16 -0.43 22.55
CA GLY A 223 -5.76 -1.75 22.86
C GLY A 223 -4.84 -2.91 22.46
N LYS A 224 -3.67 -3.03 23.11
CA LYS A 224 -2.63 -4.03 22.76
C LYS A 224 -3.18 -5.45 22.59
N ARG A 225 -4.04 -5.90 23.49
CA ARG A 225 -4.55 -7.29 23.50
C ARG A 225 -5.46 -7.57 22.30
N GLU A 226 -6.26 -6.61 21.93
CA GLU A 226 -7.19 -6.68 20.80
C GLU A 226 -6.40 -6.75 19.49
N VAL A 227 -5.48 -5.82 19.26
CA VAL A 227 -4.62 -5.79 18.06
C VAL A 227 -3.75 -7.06 17.96
N GLU A 228 -3.18 -7.52 19.07
CA GLU A 228 -2.39 -8.76 19.10
C GLU A 228 -3.22 -9.98 18.66
N GLU A 229 -4.44 -10.14 19.17
CA GLU A 229 -5.30 -11.28 18.83
C GLU A 229 -5.81 -11.18 17.39
N GLU A 230 -6.14 -9.99 16.90
CA GLU A 230 -6.57 -9.76 15.50
C GLU A 230 -5.45 -10.12 14.53
N LEU A 231 -4.26 -9.54 14.68
CA LEU A 231 -3.11 -9.83 13.82
C LEU A 231 -2.71 -11.31 13.86
N LYS A 232 -2.74 -11.92 15.03
CA LYS A 232 -2.46 -13.35 15.18
C LYS A 232 -3.44 -14.20 14.36
N ARG A 233 -4.75 -13.92 14.44
CA ARG A 233 -5.78 -14.67 13.69
C ARG A 233 -5.62 -14.48 12.18
N ILE A 234 -5.36 -13.26 11.73
CA ILE A 234 -5.10 -12.93 10.33
C ILE A 234 -3.89 -13.74 9.82
N CYS A 235 -2.74 -13.59 10.47
CA CYS A 235 -1.50 -14.25 10.04
C CYS A 235 -1.62 -15.78 10.05
N GLN A 236 -2.22 -16.36 11.10
CA GLN A 236 -2.42 -17.81 11.18
C GLN A 236 -3.32 -18.32 10.05
N TYR A 237 -4.38 -17.58 9.71
CA TYR A 237 -5.27 -17.96 8.62
C TYR A 237 -4.56 -17.91 7.27
N GLU A 238 -3.94 -16.80 6.92
CA GLU A 238 -3.32 -16.61 5.60
C GLU A 238 -2.14 -17.54 5.36
N LEU A 239 -1.27 -17.73 6.36
CA LEU A 239 -0.17 -18.71 6.30
C LEU A 239 -0.69 -20.14 6.06
N LYS A 240 -1.77 -20.51 6.77
CA LYS A 240 -2.42 -21.81 6.57
C LYS A 240 -3.07 -21.92 5.20
N MET A 241 -3.77 -20.90 4.75
CA MET A 241 -4.48 -20.87 3.47
C MET A 241 -3.51 -20.98 2.29
N MET A 242 -2.39 -20.24 2.31
CA MET A 242 -1.37 -20.31 1.28
C MET A 242 -0.47 -21.55 1.36
N GLU A 243 -0.52 -22.31 2.47
CA GLU A 243 0.36 -23.47 2.73
C GLU A 243 1.86 -23.08 2.56
N ASP A 244 2.20 -21.85 2.93
CA ASP A 244 3.51 -21.26 2.67
C ASP A 244 3.82 -20.15 3.67
N ALA A 245 5.10 -20.07 4.09
CA ALA A 245 5.63 -19.02 4.95
C ALA A 245 6.99 -18.58 4.40
N PRO A 246 7.04 -17.72 3.38
CA PRO A 246 8.25 -17.43 2.63
C PRO A 246 9.15 -16.36 3.30
N PHE A 247 9.26 -16.39 4.60
CA PHE A 247 10.10 -15.49 5.40
C PHE A 247 10.62 -16.21 6.65
N GLU A 248 11.69 -15.70 7.23
CA GLU A 248 12.18 -16.12 8.55
C GLU A 248 11.66 -15.16 9.64
N HIS A 249 11.56 -13.88 9.32
CA HIS A 249 11.05 -12.82 10.17
C HIS A 249 10.20 -11.87 9.34
N TYR A 250 9.09 -11.38 9.91
CA TYR A 250 8.21 -10.38 9.33
C TYR A 250 7.88 -9.30 10.37
N THR A 251 7.79 -8.04 9.95
CA THR A 251 7.51 -6.94 10.87
C THR A 251 6.28 -6.15 10.44
N PHE A 252 5.32 -5.99 11.35
CA PHE A 252 4.28 -4.96 11.25
C PHE A 252 4.78 -3.68 11.91
N ILE A 253 4.78 -2.56 11.19
CA ILE A 253 5.04 -1.22 11.73
C ILE A 253 3.71 -0.47 11.73
N LEU A 254 3.17 -0.22 12.93
CA LEU A 254 1.84 0.37 13.11
C LEU A 254 1.97 1.79 13.68
N HIS A 255 1.45 2.76 12.97
CA HIS A 255 1.21 4.10 13.47
C HIS A 255 -0.29 4.26 13.74
N ILE A 256 -0.67 4.38 15.02
CA ILE A 256 -2.07 4.40 15.43
C ILE A 256 -2.36 5.71 16.15
N GLY A 257 -3.27 6.49 15.61
CA GLY A 257 -3.71 7.72 16.26
C GLY A 257 -4.10 8.81 15.27
N LYS A 258 -4.59 9.91 15.84
CA LYS A 258 -4.99 11.07 15.06
C LYS A 258 -3.77 11.68 14.35
N GLY A 259 -3.79 11.72 13.02
CA GLY A 259 -2.69 12.22 12.21
C GLY A 259 -1.69 11.14 11.77
N ALA A 260 -1.93 9.86 12.07
CA ALA A 260 -1.07 8.74 11.62
C ALA A 260 -1.15 8.43 10.11
N GLY A 261 -1.91 9.20 9.36
CA GLY A 261 -2.18 8.93 7.94
C GLY A 261 -3.33 7.94 7.76
N GLY A 262 -3.39 7.26 6.63
CA GLY A 262 -4.40 6.25 6.31
C GLY A 262 -3.90 5.22 5.31
N GLY A 263 -4.19 3.93 5.55
CA GLY A 263 -3.85 2.81 4.68
C GLY A 263 -2.62 2.04 5.11
N GLY A 264 -2.12 1.20 4.22
CA GLY A 264 -0.93 0.39 4.41
C GLY A 264 -0.01 0.45 3.20
N MET A 265 1.22 0.01 3.39
CA MET A 265 2.21 -0.17 2.35
C MET A 265 2.89 -1.51 2.55
N GLU A 266 2.77 -2.34 1.55
CA GLU A 266 3.32 -3.68 1.53
C GLU A 266 4.82 -3.70 1.20
N HIS A 267 5.55 -4.58 1.89
CA HIS A 267 6.95 -4.86 1.66
C HIS A 267 7.22 -6.36 1.64
N LEU A 268 8.40 -6.77 1.15
CA LEU A 268 8.72 -8.19 1.00
C LEU A 268 8.71 -8.96 2.34
N TYR A 269 9.08 -8.29 3.45
CA TYR A 269 9.19 -8.89 4.79
C TYR A 269 8.56 -8.04 5.88
N SER A 270 7.83 -6.99 5.52
CA SER A 270 7.16 -6.11 6.47
C SER A 270 5.96 -5.42 5.84
N THR A 271 5.19 -4.76 6.66
CA THR A 271 4.20 -3.76 6.23
C THR A 271 4.19 -2.58 7.18
N ALA A 272 4.02 -1.38 6.63
CA ALA A 272 3.76 -0.20 7.41
C ALA A 272 2.27 0.17 7.31
N ILE A 273 1.62 0.42 8.43
CA ILE A 273 0.18 0.73 8.50
C ILE A 273 -0.02 2.01 9.31
N GLY A 274 -0.74 2.97 8.73
CA GLY A 274 -1.16 4.19 9.42
C GLY A 274 -2.68 4.23 9.53
N VAL A 275 -3.23 4.34 10.75
CA VAL A 275 -4.68 4.38 10.99
C VAL A 275 -5.05 5.35 12.11
N SER A 276 -6.22 5.97 12.01
CA SER A 276 -6.72 6.92 13.02
C SER A 276 -7.19 6.27 14.32
N SER A 277 -7.51 4.97 14.30
CA SER A 277 -7.95 4.16 15.44
C SER A 277 -7.53 2.71 15.24
N ALA A 278 -7.32 1.98 16.34
CA ALA A 278 -7.03 0.55 16.32
C ALA A 278 -8.13 -0.28 15.62
N ASP A 279 -9.38 0.17 15.63
CA ASP A 279 -10.50 -0.50 14.96
C ASP A 279 -10.30 -0.73 13.46
N TYR A 280 -9.41 0.04 12.83
CA TYR A 280 -9.10 -0.09 11.40
C TYR A 280 -7.89 -1.00 11.11
N VAL A 281 -7.14 -1.42 12.15
CA VAL A 281 -5.92 -2.22 11.96
C VAL A 281 -6.21 -3.54 11.27
N ALA A 282 -7.21 -4.29 11.75
CA ALA A 282 -7.52 -5.61 11.21
C ALA A 282 -7.83 -5.60 9.70
N GLY A 283 -8.65 -4.62 9.26
CA GLY A 283 -9.03 -4.49 7.84
C GLY A 283 -7.83 -4.23 6.94
N VAL A 284 -6.99 -3.26 7.33
CA VAL A 284 -5.77 -2.95 6.56
C VAL A 284 -4.76 -4.10 6.65
N ALA A 285 -4.54 -4.66 7.83
CA ALA A 285 -3.55 -5.73 8.03
C ALA A 285 -3.87 -7.00 7.24
N ALA A 286 -5.15 -7.37 7.09
CA ALA A 286 -5.56 -8.52 6.29
C ALA A 286 -5.30 -8.32 4.78
N HIS A 287 -5.33 -7.09 4.30
CA HIS A 287 -4.95 -6.76 2.93
C HIS A 287 -3.42 -6.75 2.78
N GLU A 288 -2.73 -6.01 3.65
CA GLU A 288 -1.29 -5.81 3.55
C GLU A 288 -0.47 -7.08 3.79
N PHE A 289 -0.89 -7.95 4.73
CA PHE A 289 -0.17 -9.19 4.97
C PHE A 289 -0.35 -10.17 3.79
N PHE A 290 -1.50 -10.13 3.10
CA PHE A 290 -1.72 -10.96 1.92
C PHE A 290 -0.80 -10.58 0.74
N HIS A 291 -0.36 -9.34 0.65
CA HIS A 291 0.65 -8.89 -0.31
C HIS A 291 2.00 -9.62 -0.17
N LEU A 292 2.26 -10.29 0.95
CA LEU A 292 3.40 -11.19 1.11
C LEU A 292 3.52 -12.18 -0.06
N TRP A 293 2.39 -12.60 -0.61
CA TRP A 293 2.31 -13.45 -1.81
C TRP A 293 1.91 -12.64 -3.04
N ASN A 294 0.76 -12.02 -3.03
CA ASN A 294 0.21 -11.23 -4.15
C ASN A 294 0.30 -9.73 -3.81
N VAL A 295 1.35 -9.06 -4.15
CA VAL A 295 2.13 -8.84 -5.33
C VAL A 295 3.66 -8.98 -5.08
N LYS A 296 4.11 -9.19 -3.84
CA LYS A 296 5.56 -9.14 -3.57
C LYS A 296 6.30 -10.36 -4.13
N ARG A 297 5.62 -11.49 -4.32
CA ARG A 297 6.21 -12.75 -4.82
C ARG A 297 5.52 -13.29 -6.07
N ILE A 298 4.20 -13.31 -6.10
CA ILE A 298 3.39 -13.51 -7.31
C ILE A 298 3.34 -12.16 -8.01
N ARG A 299 4.35 -11.88 -8.85
CA ARG A 299 4.60 -10.53 -9.36
C ARG A 299 4.42 -10.44 -10.87
N PRO A 300 3.70 -9.41 -11.39
CA PRO A 300 3.55 -9.20 -12.83
C PRO A 300 4.89 -8.87 -13.49
N ALA A 301 5.14 -9.43 -14.68
CA ALA A 301 6.33 -9.14 -15.46
C ALA A 301 6.45 -7.66 -15.87
N SER A 302 5.34 -6.98 -15.98
CA SER A 302 5.28 -5.55 -16.29
C SER A 302 5.80 -4.65 -15.14
N LEU A 303 5.94 -5.19 -13.92
CA LEU A 303 6.49 -4.47 -12.75
C LEU A 303 7.94 -4.89 -12.42
N GLU A 304 8.60 -5.66 -13.29
CA GLU A 304 9.96 -6.15 -13.07
C GLU A 304 10.91 -5.85 -14.26
N PRO A 305 12.14 -5.40 -13.98
CA PRO A 305 12.58 -4.80 -12.70
C PRO A 305 11.92 -3.44 -12.46
N ALA A 306 11.80 -3.03 -11.17
CA ALA A 306 11.26 -1.72 -10.86
C ALA A 306 12.12 -0.59 -11.43
N ASP A 307 11.50 0.40 -12.09
CA ASP A 307 12.16 1.62 -12.55
C ASP A 307 11.76 2.78 -11.64
N PHE A 308 12.66 3.18 -10.75
CA PHE A 308 12.38 4.26 -9.78
C PHE A 308 12.40 5.67 -10.39
N THR A 309 12.68 5.81 -11.69
CA THR A 309 12.87 7.13 -12.32
C THR A 309 11.64 7.66 -13.05
N LYS A 310 10.68 6.79 -13.37
CA LYS A 310 9.47 7.11 -14.14
C LYS A 310 8.34 6.14 -13.83
N GLU A 311 7.18 6.41 -14.43
CA GLU A 311 6.01 5.55 -14.34
C GLU A 311 6.29 4.15 -14.92
N GLN A 312 5.75 3.13 -14.27
CA GLN A 312 5.83 1.73 -14.71
C GLN A 312 4.42 1.15 -14.82
N TYR A 313 4.01 0.87 -16.03
CA TYR A 313 2.64 0.52 -16.36
C TYR A 313 2.37 -0.97 -16.29
N THR A 314 1.24 -1.35 -15.70
CA THR A 314 0.75 -2.73 -15.68
C THR A 314 -0.77 -2.76 -15.89
N ARG A 315 -1.29 -3.88 -16.42
CA ARG A 315 -2.72 -4.16 -16.53
C ARG A 315 -3.22 -5.11 -15.45
N ALA A 316 -2.39 -5.41 -14.44
CA ALA A 316 -2.64 -6.47 -13.48
C ALA A 316 -2.99 -5.98 -12.06
N LEU A 317 -3.18 -4.66 -11.82
CA LEU A 317 -3.51 -4.16 -10.47
C LEU A 317 -4.88 -4.63 -10.00
N TRP A 318 -5.83 -4.87 -10.90
CA TRP A 318 -7.11 -5.47 -10.53
C TRP A 318 -6.94 -6.82 -9.82
N PHE A 319 -5.86 -7.57 -10.16
CA PHE A 319 -5.50 -8.82 -9.50
C PHE A 319 -4.56 -8.58 -8.32
N ALA A 320 -3.51 -7.78 -8.51
CA ALA A 320 -2.51 -7.50 -7.48
C ALA A 320 -3.10 -6.80 -6.26
N GLU A 321 -4.04 -5.88 -6.47
CA GLU A 321 -4.69 -5.08 -5.42
C GLU A 321 -6.14 -5.53 -5.19
N GLY A 322 -6.92 -5.63 -6.28
CA GLY A 322 -8.35 -5.94 -6.16
C GLY A 322 -8.61 -7.35 -5.63
N VAL A 323 -7.92 -8.37 -6.15
CA VAL A 323 -8.02 -9.72 -5.58
C VAL A 323 -7.39 -9.80 -4.18
N THR A 324 -6.36 -8.99 -3.88
CA THR A 324 -5.87 -8.86 -2.51
C THR A 324 -6.94 -8.28 -1.58
N SER A 325 -7.76 -7.32 -2.04
CA SER A 325 -8.93 -6.84 -1.28
C SER A 325 -9.98 -7.93 -1.07
N THR A 326 -10.23 -8.79 -2.08
CA THR A 326 -11.06 -10.00 -1.91
C THR A 326 -10.52 -10.86 -0.75
N TYR A 327 -9.20 -11.08 -0.71
CA TYR A 327 -8.59 -11.88 0.36
C TYR A 327 -8.54 -11.16 1.70
N GLY A 328 -8.47 -9.84 1.73
CA GLY A 328 -8.67 -9.06 2.95
C GLY A 328 -10.04 -9.37 3.59
N ALA A 329 -11.13 -9.26 2.80
CA ALA A 329 -12.49 -9.59 3.25
C ALA A 329 -12.64 -11.08 3.61
N TYR A 330 -12.11 -11.99 2.79
CA TYR A 330 -12.11 -13.42 3.05
C TYR A 330 -11.37 -13.78 4.34
N THR A 331 -10.20 -13.22 4.57
CA THR A 331 -9.43 -13.44 5.79
C THR A 331 -10.24 -13.04 7.02
N LEU A 332 -10.85 -11.87 6.99
CA LEU A 332 -11.62 -11.37 8.13
C LEU A 332 -12.84 -12.24 8.47
N VAL A 333 -13.60 -12.69 7.47
CA VAL A 333 -14.74 -13.58 7.74
C VAL A 333 -14.29 -15.00 8.09
N ARG A 334 -13.28 -15.53 7.42
CA ARG A 334 -12.81 -16.92 7.59
C ARG A 334 -12.03 -17.13 8.88
N CYS A 335 -11.33 -16.11 9.39
CA CYS A 335 -10.73 -16.16 10.72
C CYS A 335 -11.69 -15.70 11.83
N GLY A 336 -12.95 -15.32 11.50
CA GLY A 336 -14.03 -14.99 12.42
C GLY A 336 -13.90 -13.62 13.08
N LEU A 337 -13.19 -12.68 12.47
CA LEU A 337 -13.18 -11.26 12.86
C LEU A 337 -14.42 -10.55 12.32
N TRP A 338 -14.89 -10.95 11.15
CA TRP A 338 -16.19 -10.52 10.62
C TRP A 338 -17.25 -11.60 10.78
N SER A 339 -18.49 -11.17 10.97
CA SER A 339 -19.66 -12.02 10.75
C SER A 339 -19.91 -12.21 9.25
N LYS A 340 -20.69 -13.25 8.89
CA LYS A 340 -21.15 -13.42 7.51
C LYS A 340 -21.98 -12.23 7.02
N ASP A 341 -22.77 -11.61 7.91
CA ASP A 341 -23.59 -10.47 7.54
C ASP A 341 -22.72 -9.24 7.22
N ARG A 342 -21.62 -9.00 7.98
CA ARG A 342 -20.66 -7.94 7.63
C ARG A 342 -19.95 -8.21 6.30
N PHE A 343 -19.64 -9.47 5.99
CA PHE A 343 -19.07 -9.84 4.69
C PHE A 343 -20.05 -9.58 3.53
N TYR A 344 -21.33 -9.91 3.69
CA TYR A 344 -22.35 -9.61 2.67
C TYR A 344 -22.59 -8.12 2.52
N GLU A 345 -22.54 -7.37 3.61
CA GLU A 345 -22.60 -5.90 3.60
C GLU A 345 -21.43 -5.32 2.79
N ASP A 346 -20.20 -5.76 3.05
CA ASP A 346 -19.01 -5.33 2.31
C ASP A 346 -19.16 -5.60 0.81
N LEU A 347 -19.55 -6.81 0.41
CA LEU A 347 -19.78 -7.13 -1.00
C LEU A 347 -20.88 -6.24 -1.62
N GLY A 348 -21.94 -5.94 -0.89
CA GLY A 348 -22.98 -5.01 -1.31
C GLY A 348 -22.48 -3.58 -1.47
N GLU A 349 -21.62 -3.12 -0.56
CA GLU A 349 -20.94 -1.83 -0.62
C GLU A 349 -20.05 -1.72 -1.87
N GLN A 350 -19.24 -2.76 -2.18
CA GLN A 350 -18.39 -2.79 -3.37
C GLN A 350 -19.20 -2.75 -4.67
N ILE A 351 -20.29 -3.51 -4.74
CA ILE A 351 -21.21 -3.49 -5.89
C ILE A 351 -21.84 -2.09 -6.03
N THR A 352 -22.27 -1.49 -4.93
CA THR A 352 -22.87 -0.15 -4.92
C THR A 352 -21.89 0.89 -5.45
N GLU A 353 -20.68 0.92 -4.89
CA GLU A 353 -19.65 1.87 -5.34
C GLU A 353 -19.33 1.71 -6.83
N LEU A 354 -19.25 0.47 -7.32
CA LEU A 354 -18.96 0.21 -8.73
C LEU A 354 -20.10 0.67 -9.64
N GLU A 355 -21.36 0.40 -9.29
CA GLU A 355 -22.53 0.75 -10.10
C GLU A 355 -22.89 2.24 -10.05
N GLU A 356 -22.51 2.95 -8.99
CA GLU A 356 -22.64 4.41 -8.89
C GLU A 356 -21.69 5.16 -9.82
N ARG A 357 -20.67 4.49 -10.38
CA ARG A 357 -19.68 5.12 -11.27
C ARG A 357 -20.05 4.95 -12.74
N PRO A 358 -20.49 6.01 -13.45
CA PRO A 358 -20.74 5.94 -14.89
C PRO A 358 -19.55 5.41 -15.69
N ALA A 359 -18.33 5.68 -15.24
CA ALA A 359 -17.09 5.19 -15.84
C ALA A 359 -17.02 3.66 -15.94
N ASN A 360 -17.77 2.91 -15.12
CA ASN A 360 -17.84 1.46 -15.21
C ASN A 360 -18.33 0.94 -16.57
N ARG A 361 -19.03 1.80 -17.35
CA ARG A 361 -19.53 1.46 -18.69
C ARG A 361 -18.47 1.57 -19.79
N TRP A 362 -17.32 2.21 -19.53
CA TRP A 362 -16.29 2.46 -20.54
C TRP A 362 -14.86 2.14 -20.07
N GLN A 363 -14.61 2.02 -18.77
CA GLN A 363 -13.28 1.66 -18.25
C GLN A 363 -13.27 0.23 -17.70
N SER A 364 -12.46 -0.62 -18.32
CA SER A 364 -12.25 -2.00 -17.87
C SER A 364 -11.33 -2.06 -16.64
N ALA A 365 -11.27 -3.22 -15.97
CA ALA A 365 -10.34 -3.45 -14.85
C ALA A 365 -8.86 -3.35 -15.29
N GLU A 366 -8.53 -3.84 -16.49
CA GLU A 366 -7.20 -3.69 -17.06
C GLU A 366 -6.86 -2.23 -17.40
N GLN A 367 -7.84 -1.48 -17.92
CA GLN A 367 -7.62 -0.06 -18.22
C GLN A 367 -7.46 0.75 -16.94
N SER A 368 -8.29 0.52 -15.92
CA SER A 368 -8.16 1.14 -14.60
C SER A 368 -6.79 0.85 -13.99
N SER A 369 -6.30 -0.39 -14.10
CA SER A 369 -4.95 -0.77 -13.65
C SER A 369 -3.86 0.00 -14.39
N LEU A 370 -3.98 0.16 -15.71
CA LEU A 370 -3.02 0.90 -16.52
C LEU A 370 -3.00 2.39 -16.17
N ASP A 371 -4.17 2.94 -15.88
CA ASP A 371 -4.39 4.35 -15.57
C ASP A 371 -4.13 4.71 -14.08
N ALA A 372 -3.61 3.77 -13.28
CA ALA A 372 -3.33 3.97 -11.85
C ALA A 372 -2.53 5.24 -11.56
N TRP A 373 -1.57 5.59 -12.43
CA TRP A 373 -0.77 6.80 -12.32
C TRP A 373 -1.57 8.12 -12.44
N LEU A 374 -2.79 8.06 -12.97
CA LEU A 374 -3.72 9.18 -13.06
C LEU A 374 -4.64 9.27 -11.85
N GLU A 375 -4.79 8.19 -11.07
CA GLU A 375 -5.78 8.08 -9.98
C GLU A 375 -5.63 9.18 -8.91
N LYS A 376 -4.38 9.61 -8.63
CA LYS A 376 -4.11 10.66 -7.65
C LYS A 376 -4.45 12.08 -8.13
N TYR A 377 -4.81 12.25 -9.40
CA TYR A 377 -5.27 13.53 -9.90
C TYR A 377 -6.78 13.69 -9.61
N PRO A 378 -7.19 14.72 -8.83
CA PRO A 378 -8.60 14.85 -8.40
C PRO A 378 -9.60 14.96 -9.55
N LEU A 379 -9.17 15.49 -10.70
CA LEU A 379 -10.02 15.62 -11.88
C LEU A 379 -10.24 14.25 -12.56
N TYR A 380 -9.25 13.38 -12.54
CA TYR A 380 -9.36 12.03 -13.10
C TYR A 380 -10.15 11.10 -12.17
N ASN A 381 -9.86 11.14 -10.86
CA ASN A 381 -10.56 10.31 -9.87
C ASN A 381 -11.97 10.85 -9.55
N GLN A 382 -12.79 10.95 -10.60
CA GLN A 382 -14.20 11.28 -10.53
C GLN A 382 -15.04 10.10 -11.03
N PRO A 383 -16.26 9.91 -10.53
CA PRO A 383 -17.12 8.79 -10.95
C PRO A 383 -17.37 8.69 -12.46
N ASP A 384 -17.37 9.83 -13.16
CA ASP A 384 -17.56 9.88 -14.62
C ASP A 384 -16.30 9.48 -15.41
N PHE A 385 -15.11 9.54 -14.82
CA PHE A 385 -13.84 9.33 -15.53
C PHE A 385 -13.15 8.01 -15.19
N SER A 386 -13.29 7.50 -13.97
CA SER A 386 -12.58 6.31 -13.53
C SER A 386 -13.38 5.40 -12.62
N VAL A 387 -13.03 4.11 -12.65
CA VAL A 387 -13.37 3.12 -11.63
C VAL A 387 -12.12 2.72 -10.87
N SER A 388 -12.28 2.33 -9.62
CA SER A 388 -11.18 1.77 -8.82
C SER A 388 -10.85 0.35 -9.27
N TYR A 389 -9.58 0.07 -9.57
CA TYR A 389 -9.11 -1.30 -9.80
C TYR A 389 -9.17 -2.14 -8.51
N TYR A 390 -9.19 -1.52 -7.32
CA TYR A 390 -9.46 -2.19 -6.05
C TYR A 390 -10.89 -2.72 -6.02
N THR A 391 -11.87 -1.84 -6.14
CA THR A 391 -13.31 -2.17 -6.06
C THR A 391 -13.74 -3.13 -7.16
N LYS A 392 -13.41 -2.81 -8.43
CA LYS A 392 -13.75 -3.69 -9.57
C LYS A 392 -13.03 -5.02 -9.49
N GLY A 393 -11.77 -5.02 -9.07
CA GLY A 393 -10.96 -6.22 -8.90
C GLY A 393 -11.41 -7.11 -7.74
N GLN A 394 -11.91 -6.53 -6.63
CA GLN A 394 -12.51 -7.28 -5.53
C GLN A 394 -13.76 -8.04 -6.00
N VAL A 395 -14.69 -7.36 -6.68
CA VAL A 395 -15.88 -8.01 -7.25
C VAL A 395 -15.50 -9.12 -8.25
N LEU A 396 -14.48 -8.90 -9.09
CA LEU A 396 -13.96 -9.91 -10.01
C LEU A 396 -13.39 -11.12 -9.28
N GLY A 397 -12.67 -10.90 -8.17
CA GLY A 397 -12.13 -11.97 -7.32
C GLY A 397 -13.21 -12.83 -6.71
N ASP A 398 -14.24 -12.22 -6.12
CA ASP A 398 -15.40 -12.93 -5.57
C ASP A 398 -16.11 -13.76 -6.64
N PHE A 399 -16.32 -13.17 -7.81
CA PHE A 399 -17.00 -13.85 -8.91
C PHE A 399 -16.17 -15.00 -9.48
N LEU A 400 -14.86 -14.80 -9.61
CA LEU A 400 -13.96 -15.86 -10.08
C LEU A 400 -13.95 -17.05 -9.10
N ASP A 401 -13.95 -16.79 -7.77
CA ASP A 401 -14.03 -17.85 -6.76
C ASP A 401 -15.35 -18.62 -6.86
N ILE A 402 -16.49 -17.91 -6.93
CA ILE A 402 -17.82 -18.55 -7.09
C ILE A 402 -17.88 -19.41 -8.35
N LEU A 403 -17.40 -18.91 -9.49
CA LEU A 403 -17.41 -19.62 -10.76
C LEU A 403 -16.49 -20.85 -10.75
N ILE A 404 -15.32 -20.78 -10.14
CA ILE A 404 -14.42 -21.94 -9.96
C ILE A 404 -15.11 -22.99 -9.09
N ARG A 405 -15.69 -22.60 -7.96
CA ARG A 405 -16.42 -23.49 -7.05
C ARG A 405 -17.61 -24.15 -7.73
N ASP A 406 -18.41 -23.38 -8.47
CA ASP A 406 -19.56 -23.94 -9.19
C ASP A 406 -19.13 -24.97 -10.23
N ARG A 407 -18.13 -24.63 -11.06
CA ARG A 407 -17.63 -25.51 -12.12
C ARG A 407 -17.03 -26.81 -11.59
N THR A 408 -16.40 -26.77 -10.43
CA THR A 408 -15.75 -27.93 -9.80
C THR A 408 -16.63 -28.63 -8.75
N ASN A 409 -17.91 -28.26 -8.64
CA ASN A 409 -18.80 -28.73 -7.59
C ASN A 409 -18.20 -28.52 -6.18
N ASN A 410 -17.60 -27.34 -5.94
CA ASN A 410 -16.92 -26.92 -4.71
C ASN A 410 -15.63 -27.70 -4.38
N ALA A 411 -15.05 -28.45 -5.33
CA ALA A 411 -13.78 -29.15 -5.10
C ALA A 411 -12.54 -28.26 -5.24
N LYS A 412 -12.66 -27.08 -5.86
CA LYS A 412 -11.62 -26.09 -6.08
C LYS A 412 -12.15 -24.68 -5.82
N SER A 413 -11.22 -23.76 -5.53
CA SER A 413 -11.48 -22.36 -5.22
C SER A 413 -10.41 -21.44 -5.82
N LEU A 414 -10.56 -20.14 -5.64
CA LEU A 414 -9.55 -19.15 -5.97
C LEU A 414 -8.26 -19.34 -5.12
N ASP A 415 -8.37 -19.90 -3.91
CA ASP A 415 -7.22 -20.27 -3.09
C ASP A 415 -6.28 -21.26 -3.81
N ASP A 416 -6.86 -22.24 -4.56
CA ASP A 416 -6.06 -23.16 -5.37
C ASP A 416 -5.35 -22.44 -6.53
N VAL A 417 -5.97 -21.42 -7.14
CA VAL A 417 -5.33 -20.61 -8.19
C VAL A 417 -4.10 -19.90 -7.63
N LEU A 418 -4.23 -19.23 -6.47
CA LEU A 418 -3.12 -18.52 -5.84
C LEU A 418 -2.00 -19.48 -5.42
N ARG A 419 -2.32 -20.64 -4.84
CA ARG A 419 -1.31 -21.67 -4.51
C ARG A 419 -0.57 -22.15 -5.76
N VAL A 420 -1.28 -22.37 -6.87
CA VAL A 420 -0.67 -22.76 -8.16
C VAL A 420 0.22 -21.64 -8.69
N MET A 421 -0.22 -20.38 -8.64
CA MET A 421 0.60 -19.24 -9.05
C MET A 421 1.84 -19.11 -8.16
N ASN A 422 1.71 -19.26 -6.84
CA ASN A 422 2.83 -19.28 -5.92
C ASN A 422 3.86 -20.36 -6.28
N GLN A 423 3.42 -21.59 -6.57
CA GLN A 423 4.30 -22.70 -6.98
C GLN A 423 4.95 -22.49 -8.36
N GLN A 424 4.23 -21.90 -9.31
CA GLN A 424 4.68 -21.79 -10.70
C GLN A 424 5.54 -20.56 -10.95
N PHE A 425 5.29 -19.46 -10.24
CA PHE A 425 5.94 -18.17 -10.45
C PHE A 425 6.78 -17.77 -9.23
N ALA A 426 6.19 -17.53 -8.06
CA ALA A 426 6.88 -16.99 -6.90
C ALA A 426 8.04 -17.88 -6.43
N LYS A 427 7.81 -19.18 -6.18
CA LYS A 427 8.87 -20.13 -5.73
C LYS A 427 9.93 -20.43 -6.80
N LYS A 428 9.71 -19.98 -8.02
CA LYS A 428 10.70 -20.09 -9.10
C LYS A 428 11.34 -18.74 -9.44
N HIS A 429 11.05 -17.70 -8.67
CA HIS A 429 11.52 -16.32 -8.92
C HIS A 429 11.25 -15.88 -10.37
N LYS A 430 10.07 -16.21 -10.89
CA LYS A 430 9.65 -15.91 -12.25
C LYS A 430 8.41 -15.04 -12.23
N PRO A 431 8.41 -13.86 -12.85
CA PRO A 431 7.21 -13.04 -12.95
C PRO A 431 6.20 -13.66 -13.91
N TYR A 432 4.91 -13.34 -13.72
CA TYR A 432 3.81 -13.83 -14.56
C TYR A 432 3.36 -12.76 -15.57
N ARG A 433 2.72 -13.19 -16.68
CA ARG A 433 2.26 -12.31 -17.76
C ARG A 433 0.85 -11.78 -17.48
N ASP A 434 0.75 -10.74 -16.66
CA ASP A 434 -0.49 -9.99 -16.37
C ASP A 434 -1.76 -10.89 -16.33
N SER A 435 -2.92 -10.40 -16.78
CA SER A 435 -4.21 -11.13 -16.74
C SER A 435 -4.20 -12.49 -17.46
N LEU A 436 -3.32 -12.68 -18.47
CA LEU A 436 -3.26 -13.92 -19.23
C LEU A 436 -2.91 -15.13 -18.36
N GLU A 437 -1.87 -15.03 -17.51
CA GLU A 437 -1.47 -16.16 -16.66
C GLU A 437 -2.46 -16.41 -15.52
N VAL A 438 -3.13 -15.35 -15.03
CA VAL A 438 -4.23 -15.49 -14.07
C VAL A 438 -5.35 -16.32 -14.70
N ARG A 439 -5.78 -15.98 -15.92
CA ARG A 439 -6.79 -16.73 -16.67
C ARG A 439 -6.39 -18.19 -16.89
N LEU A 440 -5.22 -18.43 -17.46
CA LEU A 440 -4.73 -19.78 -17.76
C LEU A 440 -4.60 -20.64 -16.50
N THR A 441 -4.24 -20.03 -15.37
CA THR A 441 -4.16 -20.75 -14.09
C THR A 441 -5.55 -21.10 -13.56
N ALA A 442 -6.52 -20.18 -13.64
CA ALA A 442 -7.92 -20.44 -13.28
C ALA A 442 -8.54 -21.53 -14.16
N GLU A 443 -8.28 -21.52 -15.47
CA GLU A 443 -8.71 -22.56 -16.41
C GLU A 443 -8.11 -23.94 -16.07
N LYS A 444 -6.82 -23.98 -15.75
CA LYS A 444 -6.13 -25.20 -15.33
C LYS A 444 -6.70 -25.77 -14.03
N VAL A 445 -7.00 -24.92 -13.04
CA VAL A 445 -7.53 -25.32 -11.74
C VAL A 445 -8.97 -25.80 -11.85
N SER A 446 -9.80 -25.13 -12.65
CA SER A 446 -11.23 -25.41 -12.77
C SER A 446 -11.58 -26.45 -13.85
N GLY A 447 -10.64 -26.72 -14.76
CA GLY A 447 -10.86 -27.64 -15.89
C GLY A 447 -11.74 -27.08 -17.02
N GLY A 448 -11.94 -25.75 -17.09
CA GLY A 448 -12.75 -25.12 -18.13
C GLY A 448 -12.31 -23.72 -18.49
N SER A 449 -12.75 -23.18 -19.65
CA SER A 449 -12.33 -21.87 -20.15
C SER A 449 -12.93 -20.72 -19.35
N PHE A 450 -12.12 -19.70 -19.08
CA PHE A 450 -12.53 -18.39 -18.59
C PHE A 450 -12.31 -17.28 -19.63
N GLU A 451 -12.05 -17.64 -20.89
CA GLU A 451 -11.77 -16.67 -21.96
C GLU A 451 -12.89 -15.63 -22.10
N GLU A 452 -14.14 -16.07 -22.13
CA GLU A 452 -15.29 -15.18 -22.22
C GLU A 452 -15.44 -14.28 -20.99
N PHE A 453 -15.24 -14.81 -19.78
CA PHE A 453 -15.29 -14.03 -18.55
C PHE A 453 -14.23 -12.92 -18.55
N PHE A 454 -12.99 -13.26 -18.90
CA PHE A 454 -11.91 -12.27 -18.96
C PHE A 454 -12.13 -11.25 -20.09
N ALA A 455 -12.59 -11.67 -21.25
CA ALA A 455 -12.87 -10.77 -22.37
C ALA A 455 -13.98 -9.77 -22.04
N LYS A 456 -15.03 -10.19 -21.35
CA LYS A 456 -16.18 -9.35 -21.01
C LYS A 456 -15.94 -8.43 -19.83
N TYR A 457 -15.36 -8.96 -18.73
CA TYR A 457 -15.39 -8.31 -17.42
C TYR A 457 -14.02 -7.82 -16.92
N VAL A 458 -12.92 -8.42 -17.38
CA VAL A 458 -11.56 -8.00 -17.00
C VAL A 458 -11.01 -7.01 -18.03
N ALA A 459 -10.97 -7.39 -19.29
CA ALA A 459 -10.51 -6.56 -20.40
C ALA A 459 -11.63 -5.71 -21.02
N GLY A 460 -12.87 -6.15 -20.91
CA GLY A 460 -14.07 -5.47 -21.39
C GLY A 460 -14.81 -4.71 -20.30
N THR A 461 -15.94 -4.14 -20.72
CA THR A 461 -16.80 -3.30 -19.87
C THR A 461 -18.26 -3.75 -19.90
N GLU A 462 -18.50 -5.04 -20.20
CA GLU A 462 -19.86 -5.58 -20.14
C GLU A 462 -20.38 -5.53 -18.71
N PRO A 463 -21.67 -5.21 -18.49
CA PRO A 463 -22.28 -5.22 -17.17
C PRO A 463 -22.14 -6.59 -16.51
N PHE A 464 -21.84 -6.62 -15.23
CA PHE A 464 -21.73 -7.88 -14.49
C PHE A 464 -23.10 -8.55 -14.36
N PRO A 465 -23.21 -9.87 -14.58
CA PRO A 465 -24.41 -10.65 -14.32
C PRO A 465 -24.48 -11.02 -12.81
N TYR A 466 -24.65 -10.00 -11.98
CA TYR A 466 -24.59 -10.12 -10.51
C TYR A 466 -25.50 -11.22 -9.99
N GLN A 467 -26.79 -11.20 -10.38
CA GLN A 467 -27.79 -12.13 -9.86
C GLN A 467 -27.47 -13.58 -10.26
N GLU A 468 -27.03 -13.78 -11.51
CA GLU A 468 -26.71 -15.10 -12.04
C GLU A 468 -25.51 -15.72 -11.32
N ILE A 469 -24.46 -14.94 -11.07
CA ILE A 469 -23.25 -15.44 -10.38
C ILE A 469 -23.52 -15.64 -8.90
N LEU A 470 -24.15 -14.68 -8.23
CA LEU A 470 -24.46 -14.79 -6.79
C LEU A 470 -25.38 -15.97 -6.49
N ALA A 471 -26.33 -16.27 -7.38
CA ALA A 471 -27.22 -17.42 -7.23
C ALA A 471 -26.48 -18.78 -7.19
N LEU A 472 -25.32 -18.89 -7.85
CA LEU A 472 -24.48 -20.11 -7.80
C LEU A 472 -23.96 -20.37 -6.37
N ALA A 473 -23.82 -19.31 -5.55
CA ALA A 473 -23.46 -19.40 -4.14
C ALA A 473 -24.70 -19.34 -3.21
N GLY A 474 -25.91 -19.42 -3.76
CA GLY A 474 -27.14 -19.29 -2.97
C GLY A 474 -27.31 -17.92 -2.32
N LEU A 475 -26.83 -16.89 -3.02
CA LEU A 475 -26.97 -15.49 -2.67
C LEU A 475 -27.89 -14.79 -3.67
N GLN A 476 -28.50 -13.70 -3.24
CA GLN A 476 -29.32 -12.83 -4.08
C GLN A 476 -28.95 -11.38 -3.88
N LEU A 477 -29.04 -10.60 -4.94
CA LEU A 477 -28.84 -9.16 -4.91
C LEU A 477 -30.18 -8.44 -4.79
N ARG A 478 -30.34 -7.62 -3.78
CA ARG A 478 -31.51 -6.75 -3.59
C ARG A 478 -31.13 -5.32 -3.88
N THR A 479 -31.84 -4.70 -4.81
CA THR A 479 -31.71 -3.25 -5.07
C THR A 479 -32.55 -2.49 -4.06
N VAL A 480 -31.95 -1.51 -3.41
CA VAL A 480 -32.60 -0.60 -2.45
C VAL A 480 -32.55 0.81 -3.00
N GLU A 481 -33.70 1.38 -3.27
CA GLU A 481 -33.82 2.79 -3.68
C GLU A 481 -34.22 3.63 -2.47
N ARG A 482 -33.45 4.67 -2.20
CA ARG A 482 -33.77 5.68 -1.18
C ARG A 482 -33.98 7.04 -1.85
N ARG A 483 -35.00 7.76 -1.41
CA ARG A 483 -35.18 9.15 -1.81
C ARG A 483 -34.44 10.02 -0.84
N MET A 484 -33.47 10.77 -1.37
CA MET A 484 -32.63 11.67 -0.60
C MET A 484 -32.91 13.12 -0.98
N ALA A 485 -32.70 14.03 -0.03
CA ALA A 485 -32.72 15.45 -0.34
C ALA A 485 -31.57 15.80 -1.29
N ALA A 486 -31.82 16.67 -2.24
CA ALA A 486 -30.82 17.19 -3.17
C ALA A 486 -30.74 18.71 -3.08
N LEU A 487 -29.52 19.25 -3.01
CA LEU A 487 -29.29 20.69 -3.06
C LEU A 487 -29.63 21.29 -4.44
N GLY A 488 -29.40 20.52 -5.52
CA GLY A 488 -29.50 20.99 -6.87
C GLY A 488 -28.39 21.99 -7.27
N PHE A 489 -27.29 22.02 -6.48
CA PHE A 489 -26.10 22.80 -6.80
C PHE A 489 -24.85 22.19 -6.10
N ILE A 490 -23.68 22.48 -6.64
CA ILE A 490 -22.39 22.19 -6.01
C ILE A 490 -21.75 23.51 -5.60
N ALA A 491 -21.30 23.60 -4.36
CA ALA A 491 -20.54 24.71 -3.87
C ALA A 491 -19.24 24.22 -3.17
N VAL A 492 -18.15 24.94 -3.40
CA VAL A 492 -16.81 24.59 -2.92
C VAL A 492 -16.24 25.76 -2.16
N ARG A 493 -15.49 25.51 -1.08
CA ARG A 493 -14.75 26.56 -0.36
C ARG A 493 -13.54 26.96 -1.19
N ASP A 494 -13.42 28.27 -1.43
CA ASP A 494 -12.23 28.84 -2.06
C ASP A 494 -11.04 28.91 -1.09
N ALA A 495 -9.91 29.40 -1.58
CA ALA A 495 -8.69 29.56 -0.78
C ALA A 495 -8.85 30.52 0.42
N TYR A 496 -9.89 31.34 0.44
CA TYR A 496 -10.20 32.29 1.52
C TYR A 496 -11.30 31.74 2.46
N GLY A 497 -11.76 30.50 2.24
CA GLY A 497 -12.79 29.86 3.04
C GLY A 497 -14.22 30.20 2.67
N SER A 498 -14.44 31.02 1.64
CA SER A 498 -15.78 31.37 1.14
C SER A 498 -16.40 30.21 0.38
N LEU A 499 -17.69 29.92 0.65
CA LEU A 499 -18.42 28.87 -0.05
C LEU A 499 -18.97 29.43 -1.36
N VAL A 500 -18.42 29.02 -2.51
CA VAL A 500 -18.74 29.54 -3.84
C VAL A 500 -19.44 28.47 -4.68
N VAL A 501 -20.57 28.84 -5.30
CA VAL A 501 -21.35 27.96 -6.20
C VAL A 501 -20.57 27.69 -7.48
N ARG A 502 -20.31 26.40 -7.78
CA ARG A 502 -19.56 25.94 -8.96
C ARG A 502 -20.44 25.39 -10.07
N SER A 503 -21.55 24.77 -9.69
CA SER A 503 -22.57 24.33 -10.66
C SER A 503 -23.96 24.45 -10.04
N VAL A 504 -24.96 24.57 -10.87
CA VAL A 504 -26.38 24.59 -10.50
C VAL A 504 -27.13 23.72 -11.51
N ASP A 505 -27.95 22.81 -11.01
CA ASP A 505 -28.87 22.05 -11.85
C ASP A 505 -29.87 23.00 -12.48
N ALA A 506 -29.83 23.13 -13.82
CA ALA A 506 -30.58 24.10 -14.56
C ALA A 506 -32.12 23.96 -14.39
N GLU A 507 -32.61 22.75 -14.17
CA GLU A 507 -34.03 22.46 -13.96
C GLU A 507 -34.40 22.34 -12.47
N GLY A 508 -33.40 22.38 -11.59
CA GLY A 508 -33.55 22.19 -10.16
C GLY A 508 -34.15 23.39 -9.42
N PRO A 509 -34.65 23.17 -8.18
CA PRO A 509 -35.26 24.22 -7.37
C PRO A 509 -34.31 25.39 -7.05
N ALA A 510 -33.03 25.15 -6.92
CA ALA A 510 -32.02 26.18 -6.66
C ALA A 510 -31.91 27.18 -7.84
N ALA A 511 -31.86 26.66 -9.08
CA ALA A 511 -31.86 27.50 -10.29
C ALA A 511 -33.15 28.31 -10.43
N GLN A 512 -34.30 27.68 -10.18
CA GLN A 512 -35.60 28.35 -10.21
C GLN A 512 -35.71 29.47 -9.16
N ALA A 513 -35.05 29.33 -8.01
CA ALA A 513 -34.93 30.37 -6.99
C ALA A 513 -33.92 31.46 -7.36
N GLY A 514 -33.20 31.31 -8.48
CA GLY A 514 -32.28 32.31 -9.01
C GLY A 514 -30.84 32.15 -8.55
N LEU A 515 -30.44 31.02 -7.96
CA LEU A 515 -29.03 30.69 -7.62
C LEU A 515 -28.24 30.53 -8.95
N ARG A 516 -27.00 31.04 -8.97
CA ARG A 516 -26.14 31.01 -10.16
C ARG A 516 -24.70 30.59 -9.81
N VAL A 517 -24.02 30.07 -10.79
CA VAL A 517 -22.57 29.82 -10.69
C VAL A 517 -21.86 31.16 -10.39
N GLY A 518 -20.91 31.12 -9.46
CA GLY A 518 -20.16 32.27 -8.98
C GLY A 518 -20.76 32.95 -7.74
N ASP A 519 -22.01 32.64 -7.34
CA ASP A 519 -22.58 33.20 -6.12
C ASP A 519 -21.75 32.76 -4.90
N ALA A 520 -21.40 33.70 -4.02
CA ALA A 520 -20.77 33.37 -2.73
C ALA A 520 -21.86 33.20 -1.65
N ILE A 521 -21.96 32.02 -1.06
CA ILE A 521 -22.91 31.73 0.03
C ILE A 521 -22.33 32.27 1.32
N ILE A 522 -22.99 33.29 1.88
CA ILE A 522 -22.58 34.00 3.09
C ILE A 522 -23.49 33.74 4.29
N GLY A 523 -24.57 32.98 4.10
CA GLY A 523 -25.47 32.57 5.17
C GLY A 523 -26.29 31.33 4.80
N TRP A 524 -26.63 30.52 5.78
CA TRP A 524 -27.33 29.24 5.64
C TRP A 524 -28.38 29.09 6.74
N ASN A 525 -29.65 29.07 6.37
CA ASN A 525 -30.78 29.01 7.30
C ASN A 525 -30.70 30.02 8.47
N GLY A 526 -30.17 31.21 8.19
CA GLY A 526 -30.01 32.28 9.18
C GLY A 526 -28.73 32.18 10.06
N GLY A 527 -27.90 31.21 9.84
CA GLY A 527 -26.61 31.00 10.49
C GLY A 527 -25.45 30.86 9.51
N GLU A 528 -24.36 30.25 9.94
CA GLU A 528 -23.20 29.91 9.11
C GLU A 528 -23.47 28.68 8.25
N SER A 529 -22.78 28.60 7.10
CA SER A 529 -22.86 27.42 6.24
C SER A 529 -22.25 26.18 6.92
N PRO A 530 -22.84 24.98 6.76
CA PRO A 530 -22.28 23.75 7.29
C PRO A 530 -20.84 23.55 6.83
N ARG A 531 -19.99 23.03 7.71
CA ARG A 531 -18.61 22.68 7.35
C ARG A 531 -18.57 21.63 6.23
N TRP A 532 -19.50 20.65 6.31
CA TRP A 532 -19.63 19.52 5.38
C TRP A 532 -21.04 19.50 4.80
N LEU A 533 -21.21 19.99 3.56
CA LEU A 533 -22.51 20.06 2.89
C LEU A 533 -23.13 18.68 2.68
N ALA A 534 -22.33 17.70 2.27
CA ALA A 534 -22.81 16.33 2.05
C ALA A 534 -23.44 15.73 3.32
N ARG A 535 -22.77 15.88 4.47
CA ARG A 535 -23.29 15.40 5.75
C ARG A 535 -24.59 16.13 6.13
N TRP A 536 -24.66 17.44 5.92
CA TRP A 536 -25.86 18.21 6.22
C TRP A 536 -27.05 17.74 5.37
N VAL A 537 -26.84 17.48 4.06
CA VAL A 537 -27.90 17.04 3.14
C VAL A 537 -28.47 15.69 3.53
N ILE A 538 -27.66 14.75 4.00
CA ILE A 538 -28.09 13.41 4.44
C ILE A 538 -29.09 13.50 5.60
N GLU A 539 -29.00 14.53 6.43
CA GLU A 539 -29.87 14.77 7.58
C GLU A 539 -31.20 15.46 7.18
N GLN A 540 -31.36 15.89 5.91
CA GLN A 540 -32.56 16.58 5.41
C GLN A 540 -33.50 15.62 4.68
N LYS A 541 -34.72 16.10 4.43
CA LYS A 541 -35.73 15.40 3.63
C LYS A 541 -36.01 16.16 2.33
N PRO A 542 -36.36 15.46 1.25
CA PRO A 542 -36.90 16.12 0.07
C PRO A 542 -38.03 17.08 0.43
N GLY A 543 -37.98 18.30 -0.10
CA GLY A 543 -38.98 19.34 0.17
C GLY A 543 -38.70 20.20 1.41
N ASP A 544 -37.66 19.92 2.23
CA ASP A 544 -37.26 20.81 3.32
C ASP A 544 -36.86 22.19 2.78
N LEU A 545 -37.18 23.23 3.53
CA LEU A 545 -36.89 24.61 3.13
C LEU A 545 -35.44 24.96 3.39
N LEU A 546 -34.72 25.41 2.36
CA LEU A 546 -33.39 25.97 2.47
C LEU A 546 -33.42 27.49 2.16
N LYS A 547 -32.84 28.25 3.09
CA LYS A 547 -32.69 29.70 2.96
C LYS A 547 -31.20 30.03 2.88
N LEU A 548 -30.78 30.56 1.72
CA LEU A 548 -29.41 30.98 1.45
C LEU A 548 -29.32 32.50 1.43
N LYS A 549 -28.36 33.06 2.18
CA LYS A 549 -27.92 34.43 1.96
C LYS A 549 -26.71 34.36 1.05
N ILE A 550 -26.77 34.99 -0.12
CA ILE A 550 -25.70 34.98 -1.11
C ILE A 550 -25.20 36.40 -1.38
N ARG A 551 -23.96 36.49 -1.88
CA ARG A 551 -23.39 37.69 -2.45
C ARG A 551 -23.08 37.47 -3.93
N ARG A 552 -23.60 38.34 -4.77
CA ARG A 552 -23.39 38.40 -6.23
C ARG A 552 -22.99 39.81 -6.61
N GLU A 553 -21.81 39.99 -7.17
CA GLU A 553 -21.34 41.33 -7.62
C GLU A 553 -21.59 42.43 -6.58
N GLU A 554 -21.10 42.28 -5.36
CA GLU A 554 -21.27 43.22 -4.24
C GLU A 554 -22.70 43.34 -3.68
N LYS A 555 -23.70 42.70 -4.27
CA LYS A 555 -25.08 42.71 -3.78
C LYS A 555 -25.40 41.47 -2.96
N GLU A 556 -25.90 41.72 -1.76
CA GLU A 556 -26.42 40.66 -0.92
C GLU A 556 -27.89 40.42 -1.20
N MET A 557 -28.29 39.17 -1.32
CA MET A 557 -29.70 38.77 -1.50
C MET A 557 -29.96 37.45 -0.77
N THR A 558 -31.23 37.23 -0.48
CA THR A 558 -31.68 35.99 0.12
C THR A 558 -32.49 35.19 -0.88
N LEU A 559 -32.15 33.93 -1.03
CA LEU A 559 -32.89 32.97 -1.87
C LEU A 559 -33.51 31.92 -0.94
N GLU A 560 -34.76 31.56 -1.21
CA GLU A 560 -35.45 30.50 -0.49
C GLU A 560 -35.99 29.51 -1.52
N PHE A 561 -35.73 28.22 -1.27
CA PHE A 561 -36.28 27.14 -2.10
C PHE A 561 -36.39 25.85 -1.29
N ARG A 562 -37.18 24.93 -1.79
CA ARG A 562 -37.28 23.60 -1.22
C ARG A 562 -36.22 22.69 -1.82
N LEU A 563 -35.61 21.87 -0.99
CA LEU A 563 -34.63 20.86 -1.45
C LEU A 563 -35.30 19.94 -2.49
N GLY A 564 -34.58 19.67 -3.55
CA GLY A 564 -34.96 18.68 -4.54
C GLY A 564 -34.95 17.26 -3.99
N GLU A 565 -35.26 16.34 -4.86
CA GLU A 565 -35.19 14.90 -4.60
C GLU A 565 -34.15 14.28 -5.53
N THR A 566 -33.29 13.41 -5.01
CA THR A 566 -32.50 12.49 -5.79
C THR A 566 -32.77 11.08 -5.35
N LYS A 567 -32.54 10.11 -6.22
CA LYS A 567 -32.59 8.71 -5.89
C LYS A 567 -31.17 8.23 -5.66
N GLU A 568 -30.94 7.62 -4.51
CA GLU A 568 -29.74 6.85 -4.20
C GLU A 568 -30.09 5.38 -4.37
N THR A 569 -29.32 4.67 -5.17
CA THR A 569 -29.49 3.23 -5.39
C THR A 569 -28.34 2.51 -4.67
N SER A 570 -28.65 1.59 -3.79
CA SER A 570 -27.67 0.73 -3.15
C SER A 570 -28.04 -0.74 -3.35
N TYR A 571 -27.06 -1.61 -3.13
CA TYR A 571 -27.22 -3.03 -3.32
C TYR A 571 -26.93 -3.77 -2.02
N GLU A 572 -27.78 -4.73 -1.69
CA GLU A 572 -27.64 -5.59 -0.52
C GLU A 572 -27.53 -7.05 -0.98
N VAL A 573 -26.51 -7.74 -0.48
CA VAL A 573 -26.33 -9.17 -0.73
C VAL A 573 -26.96 -9.95 0.42
N LEU A 574 -27.85 -10.88 0.08
CA LEU A 574 -28.63 -11.65 1.05
C LEU A 574 -28.56 -13.15 0.71
N GLU A 575 -28.76 -14.01 1.71
CA GLU A 575 -28.91 -15.44 1.47
C GLU A 575 -30.26 -15.75 0.79
N ASP A 576 -30.23 -16.56 -0.27
CA ASP A 576 -31.44 -17.10 -0.86
C ASP A 576 -31.97 -18.28 0.00
N ALA A 577 -33.13 -18.11 0.59
CA ALA A 577 -33.78 -19.13 1.42
C ALA A 577 -34.10 -20.41 0.62
N HIS A 578 -34.23 -20.29 -0.72
CA HIS A 578 -34.56 -21.40 -1.63
C HIS A 578 -33.34 -21.97 -2.33
N ALA A 579 -32.13 -21.54 -1.98
CA ALA A 579 -30.89 -22.06 -2.55
C ALA A 579 -30.84 -23.58 -2.51
N ASN A 580 -30.42 -24.21 -3.60
CA ASN A 580 -30.21 -25.65 -3.65
C ASN A 580 -28.98 -26.06 -2.80
N GLU A 581 -28.80 -27.38 -2.61
CA GLU A 581 -27.74 -27.92 -1.77
C GLU A 581 -26.33 -27.55 -2.28
N LYS A 582 -26.10 -27.62 -3.61
CA LYS A 582 -24.81 -27.22 -4.22
C LYS A 582 -24.48 -25.76 -3.92
N ALA A 583 -25.42 -24.88 -4.15
CA ALA A 583 -25.25 -23.44 -3.91
C ALA A 583 -24.96 -23.13 -2.42
N ARG A 584 -25.64 -23.81 -1.50
CA ARG A 584 -25.36 -23.67 -0.06
C ARG A 584 -23.96 -24.16 0.31
N ARG A 585 -23.49 -25.28 -0.26
CA ARG A 585 -22.13 -25.77 -0.03
C ARG A 585 -21.07 -24.80 -0.59
N ILE A 586 -21.30 -24.21 -1.76
CA ILE A 586 -20.42 -23.19 -2.33
C ILE A 586 -20.34 -21.99 -1.40
N ARG A 587 -21.47 -21.48 -0.89
CA ARG A 587 -21.52 -20.39 0.08
C ARG A 587 -20.75 -20.69 1.37
N GLU A 588 -20.99 -21.87 1.97
CA GLU A 588 -20.27 -22.30 3.16
C GLU A 588 -18.76 -22.43 2.89
N GLY A 589 -18.39 -22.97 1.73
CA GLY A 589 -16.99 -23.07 1.31
C GLY A 589 -16.33 -21.71 1.14
N LEU A 590 -17.04 -20.74 0.55
CA LEU A 590 -16.58 -19.37 0.40
C LEU A 590 -16.34 -18.71 1.77
N LEU A 591 -17.33 -18.81 2.68
CA LEU A 591 -17.26 -18.20 4.01
C LEU A 591 -16.22 -18.84 4.95
N ARG A 592 -15.89 -20.12 4.75
CA ARG A 592 -14.95 -20.87 5.61
C ARG A 592 -13.57 -21.09 5.00
N GLY A 593 -13.41 -20.82 3.70
CA GLY A 593 -12.19 -21.19 2.98
C GLY A 593 -12.02 -22.69 2.80
N GLU A 594 -13.13 -23.44 2.71
CA GLU A 594 -13.13 -24.90 2.61
C GLU A 594 -13.57 -25.37 1.22
N THR A 595 -13.15 -26.56 0.84
CA THR A 595 -13.55 -27.24 -0.39
C THR A 595 -13.97 -28.67 -0.10
N ASP A 596 -14.88 -29.22 -0.90
CA ASP A 596 -15.33 -30.60 -0.82
C ASP A 596 -14.28 -31.52 -1.51
N ARG A 597 -13.21 -31.88 -0.80
CA ARG A 597 -12.15 -32.79 -1.28
C ARG A 597 -12.47 -34.22 -0.94
#